data_c98dffe35b42b22dd19dcfa5676dbbd7
#
_entry.id   c98dffe35b42b22dd19dcfa5676dbbd7
#
_cell.length_a   1.000
_cell.length_b   1.000
_cell.length_c   1.000
_cell.angle_alpha   90.00
_cell.angle_beta   90.00
_cell.angle_gamma   90.00
#
_symmetry.space_group_name_H-M   'P 1'
#
loop_
_entity.id
_entity.type
_entity.pdbx_description
1 polymer ?
#
loop_
_entity_poly.entity_id
_entity_poly.type
_entity_poly.pdbx_seq_one_letter_code
_entity_poly.pdbx_strand_id
1 'polypeptide(L)'
;CMSQTIEQKCIEKPIYELSENGKGKIVGSIEVKEQGKGIAIHVVASGLKPGQYGFHMHEKNTMSNTTDDKGNTVIGGGLGGHWDPDNTHKHAGPHGDGHRGDLEMLQVGKEGTVDQTVISTRIPFKAVKGKAFVIHAMPDNFMDHPVNGGSGARMYAAPF
;
A
#
# COMPACT_ATOMS: atom_id res chain seq x y z
N CYS A 1 -2.08 -15.90 9.36
CA CYS A 1 -0.88 -16.79 9.20
C CYS A 1 -0.91 -17.99 10.15
N MET A 2 -1.73 -17.98 11.16
CA MET A 2 -1.68 -18.99 12.22
C MET A 2 -2.03 -20.41 11.77
N SER A 3 -2.85 -20.56 10.77
CA SER A 3 -3.31 -21.88 10.29
C SER A 3 -2.59 -22.35 9.04
N GLN A 4 -1.47 -21.73 8.72
CA GLN A 4 -0.74 -22.03 7.50
C GLN A 4 0.09 -23.30 7.65
N THR A 5 0.29 -24.02 6.54
CA THR A 5 1.26 -25.10 6.48
C THR A 5 2.67 -24.53 6.52
N ILE A 6 3.64 -25.34 6.87
CA ILE A 6 5.03 -24.86 6.97
C ILE A 6 5.61 -24.44 5.61
N GLU A 7 5.04 -24.92 4.49
CA GLU A 7 5.47 -24.53 3.15
C GLU A 7 4.90 -23.20 2.69
N GLN A 8 3.79 -22.76 3.28
CA GLN A 8 3.15 -21.51 2.86
C GLN A 8 3.77 -20.32 3.58
N LYS A 9 4.40 -19.44 2.80
CA LYS A 9 4.98 -18.21 3.33
C LYS A 9 3.88 -17.19 3.59
N CYS A 10 3.90 -16.59 4.77
CA CYS A 10 2.89 -15.65 5.21
C CYS A 10 3.48 -14.68 6.23
N ILE A 11 3.14 -13.39 6.09
CA ILE A 11 3.53 -12.35 7.04
C ILE A 11 2.31 -11.46 7.26
N GLU A 12 2.07 -11.09 8.53
CA GLU A 12 1.00 -10.16 8.88
C GLU A 12 1.57 -8.99 9.67
N LYS A 13 1.17 -7.77 9.31
CA LYS A 13 1.59 -6.54 9.98
C LYS A 13 0.42 -5.60 10.19
N PRO A 14 0.47 -4.77 11.24
CA PRO A 14 -0.60 -3.80 11.49
C PRO A 14 -0.57 -2.65 10.50
N ILE A 15 -1.75 -2.03 10.31
CA ILE A 15 -1.92 -0.81 9.53
C ILE A 15 -2.01 0.36 10.50
N TYR A 16 -1.17 1.38 10.31
CA TYR A 16 -1.12 2.58 11.13
C TYR A 16 -1.70 3.78 10.39
N GLU A 17 -2.40 4.62 11.12
CA GLU A 17 -2.79 5.94 10.63
C GLU A 17 -1.54 6.82 10.49
N LEU A 18 -1.49 7.63 9.44
CA LEU A 18 -0.43 8.62 9.21
C LEU A 18 -0.98 10.02 9.43
N SER A 19 -0.19 10.90 10.03
CA SER A 19 -0.59 12.28 10.29
C SER A 19 0.64 13.18 10.37
N GLU A 20 0.42 14.48 10.57
CA GLU A 20 1.49 15.45 10.80
C GLU A 20 2.35 15.08 12.02
N ASN A 21 1.80 14.32 12.95
CA ASN A 21 2.50 13.85 14.14
C ASN A 21 3.22 12.52 13.91
N GLY A 22 3.23 12.02 12.67
CA GLY A 22 3.85 10.75 12.32
C GLY A 22 2.89 9.58 12.46
N LYS A 23 3.42 8.45 12.95
CA LYS A 23 2.65 7.22 13.10
C LYS A 23 1.56 7.37 14.17
N GLY A 24 0.32 7.09 13.79
CA GLY A 24 -0.84 7.15 14.68
C GLY A 24 -1.31 5.77 15.13
N LYS A 25 -2.61 5.66 15.38
CA LYS A 25 -3.22 4.44 15.90
C LYS A 25 -3.28 3.34 14.84
N ILE A 26 -3.42 2.10 15.32
CA ILE A 26 -3.64 0.94 14.47
C ILE A 26 -5.11 0.90 14.06
N VAL A 27 -5.38 0.74 12.76
CA VAL A 27 -6.75 0.66 12.22
C VAL A 27 -7.09 -0.72 11.66
N GLY A 28 -6.11 -1.61 11.55
CA GLY A 28 -6.32 -2.95 11.02
C GLY A 28 -5.02 -3.67 10.79
N SER A 29 -5.05 -4.63 9.87
CA SER A 29 -3.87 -5.44 9.52
C SER A 29 -3.85 -5.81 8.05
N ILE A 30 -2.66 -6.12 7.55
CA ILE A 30 -2.45 -6.67 6.22
C ILE A 30 -1.71 -8.00 6.38
N GLU A 31 -2.28 -9.05 5.80
CA GLU A 31 -1.66 -10.37 5.73
C GLU A 31 -1.23 -10.62 4.28
N VAL A 32 0.03 -10.95 4.09
CA VAL A 32 0.59 -11.25 2.76
C VAL A 32 0.97 -12.72 2.71
N LYS A 33 0.44 -13.42 1.72
CA LYS A 33 0.75 -14.82 1.45
C LYS A 33 1.38 -14.97 0.09
N GLU A 34 2.34 -15.87 -0.03
CA GLU A 34 2.87 -16.22 -1.35
C GLU A 34 1.78 -16.94 -2.15
N GLN A 35 1.60 -16.55 -3.40
CA GLN A 35 0.64 -17.16 -4.31
C GLN A 35 1.26 -17.26 -5.69
N GLY A 36 1.68 -18.47 -6.06
CA GLY A 36 2.42 -18.65 -7.30
C GLY A 36 3.71 -17.83 -7.28
N LYS A 37 3.93 -17.04 -8.31
CA LYS A 37 5.09 -16.11 -8.40
C LYS A 37 4.81 -14.76 -7.75
N GLY A 38 3.59 -14.51 -7.35
CA GLY A 38 3.15 -13.26 -6.76
C GLY A 38 2.69 -13.42 -5.32
N ILE A 39 1.76 -12.55 -4.92
CA ILE A 39 1.25 -12.51 -3.55
C ILE A 39 -0.25 -12.27 -3.53
N ALA A 40 -0.88 -12.74 -2.45
CA ALA A 40 -2.24 -12.39 -2.07
C ALA A 40 -2.15 -11.49 -0.84
N ILE A 41 -2.77 -10.32 -0.92
CA ILE A 41 -2.69 -9.27 0.10
C ILE A 41 -4.09 -9.14 0.72
N HIS A 42 -4.25 -9.63 1.93
CA HIS A 42 -5.54 -9.55 2.64
C HIS A 42 -5.54 -8.34 3.58
N VAL A 43 -6.41 -7.38 3.28
CA VAL A 43 -6.52 -6.12 4.01
C VAL A 43 -7.78 -6.12 4.84
N VAL A 44 -7.64 -5.93 6.15
CA VAL A 44 -8.76 -5.79 7.08
C VAL A 44 -8.55 -4.52 7.88
N ALA A 45 -9.49 -3.58 7.81
CA ALA A 45 -9.40 -2.32 8.55
C ALA A 45 -10.77 -1.76 8.85
N SER A 46 -10.84 -0.85 9.83
CA SER A 46 -12.07 -0.17 10.22
C SER A 46 -11.80 1.27 10.59
N GLY A 47 -12.86 2.07 10.66
CA GLY A 47 -12.73 3.49 10.99
C GLY A 47 -12.31 4.36 9.81
N LEU A 48 -12.48 3.88 8.60
CA LEU A 48 -12.18 4.63 7.38
C LEU A 48 -13.48 5.23 6.81
N LYS A 49 -13.34 6.26 5.98
CA LYS A 49 -14.50 6.80 5.27
C LYS A 49 -14.88 5.85 4.13
N PRO A 50 -16.18 5.64 3.88
CA PRO A 50 -16.62 4.85 2.72
C PRO A 50 -16.09 5.43 1.41
N GLY A 51 -15.72 4.56 0.48
CA GLY A 51 -15.22 4.97 -0.83
C GLY A 51 -14.17 4.04 -1.39
N GLN A 52 -13.58 4.47 -2.49
CA GLN A 52 -12.49 3.75 -3.17
C GLN A 52 -11.19 4.52 -2.97
N TYR A 53 -10.13 3.79 -2.69
CA TYR A 53 -8.83 4.41 -2.38
C TYR A 53 -7.70 3.73 -3.12
N GLY A 54 -6.76 4.53 -3.62
CA GLY A 54 -5.52 4.03 -4.21
C GLY A 54 -4.74 3.23 -3.19
N PHE A 55 -4.14 2.12 -3.63
CA PHE A 55 -3.43 1.17 -2.78
C PHE A 55 -2.16 0.73 -3.50
N HIS A 56 -1.02 0.92 -2.87
CA HIS A 56 0.27 0.65 -3.49
C HIS A 56 1.27 0.11 -2.48
N MET A 57 2.25 -0.66 -2.98
CA MET A 57 3.41 -1.01 -2.18
C MET A 57 4.51 0.02 -2.45
N HIS A 58 4.95 0.70 -1.40
CA HIS A 58 6.03 1.69 -1.45
C HIS A 58 7.38 1.06 -1.17
N GLU A 59 8.44 1.70 -1.63
CA GLU A 59 9.79 1.12 -1.68
C GLU A 59 10.49 0.99 -0.33
N LYS A 60 10.00 1.71 0.70
CA LYS A 60 10.60 1.73 2.05
C LYS A 60 9.54 1.48 3.11
N ASN A 61 9.98 1.13 4.32
CA ASN A 61 9.08 0.86 5.44
C ASN A 61 9.16 1.89 6.58
N THR A 62 9.77 3.05 6.33
CA THR A 62 9.89 4.12 7.32
C THR A 62 8.70 5.07 7.20
N MET A 63 7.89 5.19 8.26
CA MET A 63 6.67 6.01 8.25
C MET A 63 6.91 7.47 8.65
N SER A 64 8.16 7.90 8.76
CA SER A 64 8.49 9.27 9.13
C SER A 64 8.01 10.27 8.09
N ASN A 65 7.68 11.47 8.56
CA ASN A 65 7.37 12.59 7.69
C ASN A 65 8.67 13.19 7.15
N THR A 66 8.61 13.73 5.94
CA THR A 66 9.75 14.41 5.31
C THR A 66 9.32 15.81 4.89
N THR A 67 10.24 16.55 4.31
CA THR A 67 10.01 17.92 3.83
C THR A 67 10.33 17.95 2.34
N ASP A 68 9.47 18.56 1.54
CA ASP A 68 9.71 18.72 0.10
C ASP A 68 10.62 19.94 -0.17
N ASP A 69 10.93 20.20 -1.44
CA ASP A 69 11.82 21.27 -1.87
C ASP A 69 11.31 22.66 -1.49
N LYS A 70 10.01 22.77 -1.24
CA LYS A 70 9.35 24.05 -0.88
C LYS A 70 9.19 24.23 0.63
N GLY A 71 9.70 23.26 1.43
CA GLY A 71 9.58 23.30 2.87
C GLY A 71 8.26 22.77 3.41
N ASN A 72 7.41 22.18 2.57
CA ASN A 72 6.15 21.59 3.00
C ASN A 72 6.36 20.18 3.56
N THR A 73 5.60 19.85 4.60
CA THR A 73 5.63 18.51 5.18
C THR A 73 4.99 17.50 4.24
N VAL A 74 5.69 16.39 4.01
CA VAL A 74 5.17 15.23 3.26
C VAL A 74 4.87 14.14 4.28
N ILE A 75 3.60 13.93 4.58
CA ILE A 75 3.16 12.91 5.52
C ILE A 75 3.52 11.53 4.96
N GLY A 76 4.25 10.75 5.77
CA GLY A 76 4.72 9.44 5.34
C GLY A 76 5.78 9.49 4.24
N GLY A 77 6.44 10.64 4.03
CA GLY A 77 7.44 10.79 2.97
C GLY A 77 8.60 9.81 3.07
N GLY A 78 8.91 9.34 4.26
CA GLY A 78 9.96 8.33 4.47
C GLY A 78 9.69 6.99 3.82
N LEU A 79 8.44 6.71 3.43
CA LEU A 79 8.08 5.47 2.73
C LEU A 79 8.59 5.44 1.27
N GLY A 80 9.02 6.58 0.74
CA GLY A 80 9.50 6.67 -0.63
C GLY A 80 8.38 6.62 -1.65
N GLY A 81 8.73 6.31 -2.90
CA GLY A 81 7.77 6.19 -3.98
C GLY A 81 7.18 4.78 -4.11
N HIS A 82 6.31 4.59 -5.10
CA HIS A 82 5.81 3.26 -5.45
C HIS A 82 6.97 2.37 -5.83
N TRP A 83 6.92 1.12 -5.41
CA TRP A 83 8.01 0.17 -5.70
C TRP A 83 8.14 -0.04 -7.21
N ASP A 84 9.28 0.35 -7.76
CA ASP A 84 9.55 0.39 -9.20
C ASP A 84 10.95 -0.14 -9.50
N PRO A 85 11.18 -1.45 -9.24
CA PRO A 85 12.54 -2.01 -9.37
C PRO A 85 13.04 -2.03 -10.80
N ASP A 86 12.16 -1.91 -11.79
CA ASP A 86 12.53 -1.88 -13.21
C ASP A 86 12.80 -0.45 -13.70
N ASN A 87 12.70 0.54 -12.81
CA ASN A 87 12.93 1.96 -13.14
C ASN A 87 12.09 2.45 -14.30
N THR A 88 10.81 2.06 -14.32
CA THR A 88 9.89 2.44 -15.39
C THR A 88 9.47 3.90 -15.31
N HIS A 89 9.44 4.44 -14.09
CA HIS A 89 8.93 5.79 -13.80
C HIS A 89 7.53 6.01 -14.37
N LYS A 90 6.72 4.93 -14.37
CA LYS A 90 5.42 4.92 -15.02
C LYS A 90 4.39 4.30 -14.08
N HIS A 91 3.26 4.99 -13.93
CA HIS A 91 2.12 4.51 -13.16
C HIS A 91 1.09 3.94 -14.13
N ALA A 92 0.93 2.63 -14.17
CA ALA A 92 0.12 1.97 -15.18
C ALA A 92 -0.85 0.95 -14.60
N GLY A 93 -1.11 1.01 -13.29
CA GLY A 93 -2.05 0.12 -12.62
C GLY A 93 -1.51 -1.28 -12.37
N PRO A 94 -2.36 -2.14 -11.77
CA PRO A 94 -1.92 -3.47 -11.29
C PRO A 94 -1.55 -4.45 -12.39
N HIS A 95 -2.04 -4.25 -13.58
CA HIS A 95 -1.82 -5.16 -14.71
C HIS A 95 -0.98 -4.53 -15.83
N GLY A 96 -0.50 -3.32 -15.61
CA GLY A 96 0.29 -2.61 -16.60
C GLY A 96 1.78 -2.94 -16.53
N ASP A 97 2.57 -2.15 -17.23
CA ASP A 97 4.02 -2.31 -17.34
C ASP A 97 4.80 -1.22 -16.58
N GLY A 98 4.15 -0.56 -15.64
CA GLY A 98 4.76 0.46 -14.79
C GLY A 98 5.28 -0.08 -13.47
N HIS A 99 5.15 0.73 -12.42
CA HIS A 99 5.55 0.35 -11.06
C HIS A 99 4.98 -1.02 -10.68
N ARG A 100 5.83 -1.92 -10.18
CA ARG A 100 5.34 -3.22 -9.71
C ARG A 100 4.51 -3.10 -8.44
N GLY A 101 4.72 -2.03 -7.67
CA GLY A 101 3.96 -1.76 -6.45
C GLY A 101 2.54 -1.24 -6.68
N ASP A 102 2.14 -0.98 -7.91
CA ASP A 102 0.79 -0.51 -8.22
C ASP A 102 -0.21 -1.67 -8.11
N LEU A 103 -1.28 -1.45 -7.36
CA LEU A 103 -2.25 -2.47 -6.99
C LEU A 103 -3.66 -2.00 -7.29
N GLU A 104 -4.63 -2.91 -7.21
CA GLU A 104 -6.03 -2.57 -7.30
C GLU A 104 -6.46 -1.69 -6.13
N MET A 105 -7.47 -0.86 -6.34
CA MET A 105 -8.01 0.00 -5.29
C MET A 105 -8.68 -0.80 -4.18
N LEU A 106 -8.67 -0.24 -2.97
CA LEU A 106 -9.46 -0.77 -1.87
C LEU A 106 -10.87 -0.17 -1.90
N GLN A 107 -11.84 -1.01 -1.55
CA GLN A 107 -13.25 -0.64 -1.46
C GLN A 107 -13.63 -0.61 0.03
N VAL A 108 -13.92 0.57 0.55
CA VAL A 108 -14.39 0.72 1.95
C VAL A 108 -15.91 0.85 1.92
N GLY A 109 -16.60 -0.06 2.62
CA GLY A 109 -18.06 -0.10 2.66
C GLY A 109 -18.68 0.97 3.53
N LYS A 110 -20.02 0.97 3.58
CA LYS A 110 -20.81 1.99 4.29
C LYS A 110 -20.49 2.08 5.78
N GLU A 111 -20.09 0.97 6.40
CA GLU A 111 -19.74 0.93 7.82
C GLU A 111 -18.31 1.43 8.08
N GLY A 112 -17.59 1.84 7.05
CA GLY A 112 -16.21 2.28 7.21
C GLY A 112 -15.22 1.14 7.37
N THR A 113 -15.57 -0.05 6.90
CA THR A 113 -14.72 -1.24 7.00
C THR A 113 -14.29 -1.73 5.62
N VAL A 114 -13.13 -2.37 5.58
CA VAL A 114 -12.65 -3.10 4.43
C VAL A 114 -12.20 -4.49 4.85
N ASP A 115 -12.54 -5.48 4.05
CA ASP A 115 -12.08 -6.85 4.17
C ASP A 115 -11.93 -7.34 2.73
N GLN A 116 -10.74 -7.20 2.18
CA GLN A 116 -10.51 -7.39 0.75
C GLN A 116 -9.18 -8.06 0.51
N THR A 117 -9.14 -8.99 -0.42
CA THR A 117 -7.89 -9.60 -0.87
C THR A 117 -7.54 -9.06 -2.25
N VAL A 118 -6.34 -8.51 -2.36
CA VAL A 118 -5.77 -8.01 -3.61
C VAL A 118 -4.69 -8.97 -4.06
N ILE A 119 -4.75 -9.39 -5.31
CA ILE A 119 -3.77 -10.30 -5.90
C ILE A 119 -2.82 -9.51 -6.76
N SER A 120 -1.51 -9.71 -6.56
CA SER A 120 -0.49 -9.19 -7.46
C SER A 120 0.34 -10.33 -8.03
N THR A 121 0.43 -10.37 -9.35
CA THR A 121 1.32 -11.32 -10.03
C THR A 121 2.70 -10.73 -10.27
N ARG A 122 2.89 -9.44 -9.94
CA ARG A 122 4.10 -8.67 -10.26
C ARG A 122 5.02 -8.41 -9.07
N ILE A 123 4.60 -8.79 -7.85
CA ILE A 123 5.38 -8.63 -6.63
C ILE A 123 5.71 -10.02 -6.09
N PRO A 124 6.98 -10.45 -6.13
CA PRO A 124 7.34 -11.72 -5.49
C PRO A 124 7.30 -11.57 -3.97
N PHE A 125 6.98 -12.65 -3.27
CA PHE A 125 6.84 -12.61 -1.80
C PHE A 125 8.11 -12.09 -1.12
N LYS A 126 9.27 -12.50 -1.60
CA LYS A 126 10.56 -12.10 -1.01
C LYS A 126 10.82 -10.60 -1.08
N ALA A 127 10.13 -9.87 -1.97
CA ALA A 127 10.32 -8.43 -2.12
C ALA A 127 9.55 -7.60 -1.08
N VAL A 128 8.62 -8.21 -0.34
CA VAL A 128 7.73 -7.49 0.58
C VAL A 128 8.47 -6.97 1.81
N LYS A 129 9.42 -7.73 2.33
CA LYS A 129 10.19 -7.32 3.51
C LYS A 129 10.98 -6.04 3.23
N GLY A 130 10.85 -5.06 4.12
CA GLY A 130 11.51 -3.76 3.96
C GLY A 130 10.69 -2.75 3.15
N LYS A 131 9.49 -3.13 2.73
CA LYS A 131 8.55 -2.28 2.00
C LYS A 131 7.36 -1.93 2.88
N ALA A 132 6.42 -1.15 2.35
CA ALA A 132 5.19 -0.83 3.05
C ALA A 132 4.03 -0.78 2.07
N PHE A 133 2.86 -1.23 2.52
CA PHE A 133 1.62 -1.00 1.77
C PHE A 133 0.99 0.27 2.27
N VAL A 134 0.53 1.12 1.36
CA VAL A 134 -0.01 2.44 1.67
C VAL A 134 -1.41 2.58 1.09
N ILE A 135 -2.34 3.05 1.93
CA ILE A 135 -3.69 3.40 1.52
C ILE A 135 -3.72 4.92 1.35
N HIS A 136 -4.09 5.37 0.15
CA HIS A 136 -4.10 6.78 -0.20
C HIS A 136 -5.48 7.41 0.04
N ALA A 137 -5.56 8.75 -0.09
CA ALA A 137 -6.77 9.50 0.23
C ALA A 137 -7.85 9.46 -0.84
N MET A 138 -7.48 9.16 -2.08
CA MET A 138 -8.35 9.30 -3.25
C MET A 138 -8.29 8.06 -4.13
N PRO A 139 -9.27 7.88 -5.03
CA PRO A 139 -9.20 6.81 -6.03
C PRO A 139 -8.01 6.96 -6.96
N ASP A 140 -7.60 5.84 -7.55
CA ASP A 140 -6.49 5.72 -8.48
C ASP A 140 -7.06 5.49 -9.88
N ASN A 141 -6.68 6.30 -10.87
CA ASN A 141 -7.15 6.10 -12.24
C ASN A 141 -6.23 5.19 -13.07
N PHE A 142 -5.17 4.64 -12.47
CA PHE A 142 -4.20 3.72 -13.09
C PHE A 142 -3.41 4.34 -14.25
N MET A 143 -3.28 5.67 -14.27
CA MET A 143 -2.56 6.42 -15.30
C MET A 143 -1.54 7.35 -14.65
N ASP A 144 -0.63 7.90 -15.47
CA ASP A 144 0.39 8.83 -14.98
C ASP A 144 -0.15 10.22 -14.60
N HIS A 145 -1.29 10.59 -15.16
CA HIS A 145 -1.87 11.92 -14.97
C HIS A 145 -3.29 11.81 -14.43
N PRO A 146 -3.59 12.47 -13.31
CA PRO A 146 -2.65 13.17 -12.42
C PRO A 146 -1.56 12.26 -11.89
N VAL A 147 -0.51 12.83 -11.31
CA VAL A 147 0.65 12.07 -10.81
C VAL A 147 0.18 10.88 -9.96
N ASN A 148 0.72 9.69 -10.26
CA ASN A 148 0.40 8.44 -9.56
C ASN A 148 -1.11 8.15 -9.49
N GLY A 149 -1.81 8.43 -10.59
CA GLY A 149 -3.23 8.14 -10.70
C GLY A 149 -4.15 9.06 -9.93
N GLY A 150 -3.63 10.12 -9.32
CA GLY A 150 -4.42 11.06 -8.54
C GLY A 150 -4.85 10.56 -7.17
N SER A 151 -4.21 9.51 -6.65
CA SER A 151 -4.54 8.94 -5.33
C SER A 151 -4.30 9.89 -4.16
N GLY A 152 -3.45 10.89 -4.34
CA GLY A 152 -3.22 11.94 -3.35
C GLY A 152 -2.42 11.49 -2.13
N ALA A 153 -2.76 12.10 -1.00
CA ALA A 153 -2.00 11.94 0.24
C ALA A 153 -1.98 10.49 0.76
N ARG A 154 -0.95 10.18 1.52
CA ARG A 154 -0.79 8.90 2.20
C ARG A 154 -1.52 8.96 3.52
N MET A 155 -2.54 8.11 3.70
CA MET A 155 -3.42 8.15 4.88
C MET A 155 -3.10 7.07 5.89
N TYR A 156 -2.76 5.87 5.42
CA TYR A 156 -2.47 4.71 6.27
C TYR A 156 -1.33 3.92 5.67
N ALA A 157 -0.53 3.29 6.52
CA ALA A 157 0.58 2.46 6.07
C ALA A 157 0.76 1.22 6.93
N ALA A 158 1.15 0.13 6.28
CA ALA A 158 1.54 -1.12 6.94
C ALA A 158 2.98 -1.43 6.54
N PRO A 159 3.95 -1.10 7.40
CA PRO A 159 5.36 -1.41 7.12
C PRO A 159 5.67 -2.88 7.37
N PHE A 160 6.46 -3.45 6.51
CA PHE A 160 6.90 -4.86 6.59
C PHE A 160 8.45 -4.98 6.80
#